data_1d45954b707e6ff1b02cc8b27fe40dff
#
_entry.id   1d45954b707e6ff1b02cc8b27fe40dff
#
_cell.length_a   1.000
_cell.length_b   1.000
_cell.length_c   1.000
_cell.angle_alpha   90.00
_cell.angle_beta   90.00
_cell.angle_gamma   90.00
#
_symmetry.space_group_name_H-M   'P 1'
#
loop_
_entity.id
_entity.type
_entity.pdbx_description
1 polymer ?
#
loop_
_entity_poly.entity_id
_entity_poly.type
_entity_poly.pdbx_seq_one_letter_code
_entity_poly.pdbx_strand_id
1 'polypeptide(L)'
;MIRKEIQDTELLAHLSSIFKNEMTGFVMADGLYRGALFNATDLVNQMAVQWNHGPLETMILAQAYIAAALLIPSMKGKEQLQLRYDTEGPAAGFCVEADSTGYVRGYILQDQIPIEKPLESWDLSPFFGEGRLKVTRFPEGSTEAFTGIVEIRYKNIAKDLSWYFLQSEQINTAINISVQFDSKARIVGAGGFFLQALPNIGGKIKPKLTKELFLKKNGLFEASELLKEKVEHAFSSCPSLGQWYAEKGNNEDLIFGLFREFNPVVAYTRSINFECSCSKERLIDYVRNLGRQEIEELKAQKDHVIEITCHNCASVYKINKDEV
;
A
#
# COMPACT_ATOMS: atom_id res chain seq x y z
N MET A 1 5.40 -13.73 -14.04
CA MET A 1 4.44 -14.21 -13.01
C MET A 1 3.36 -15.08 -13.64
N ILE A 2 2.94 -16.15 -12.97
CA ILE A 2 1.76 -16.95 -13.37
C ILE A 2 0.56 -16.38 -12.61
N ARG A 3 -0.34 -15.70 -13.33
CA ARG A 3 -1.50 -15.02 -12.73
C ARG A 3 -2.68 -15.98 -12.65
N LYS A 4 -3.29 -16.08 -11.46
CA LYS A 4 -4.55 -16.79 -11.28
C LYS A 4 -5.71 -15.87 -11.66
N GLU A 5 -6.76 -16.44 -12.24
CA GLU A 5 -7.96 -15.70 -12.61
C GLU A 5 -9.01 -15.76 -11.50
N ILE A 6 -9.76 -14.67 -11.34
CA ILE A 6 -10.92 -14.62 -10.45
C ILE A 6 -12.02 -15.49 -11.07
N GLN A 7 -12.47 -16.52 -10.35
CA GLN A 7 -13.50 -17.45 -10.84
C GLN A 7 -14.92 -17.07 -10.42
N ASP A 8 -15.06 -16.20 -9.41
CA ASP A 8 -16.36 -15.75 -8.91
C ASP A 8 -16.99 -14.76 -9.92
N THR A 9 -18.04 -15.22 -10.60
CA THR A 9 -18.73 -14.46 -11.65
C THR A 9 -19.50 -13.24 -11.10
N GLU A 10 -20.04 -13.34 -9.86
CA GLU A 10 -20.71 -12.20 -9.23
C GLU A 10 -19.70 -11.11 -8.87
N LEU A 11 -18.54 -11.51 -8.31
CA LEU A 11 -17.46 -10.58 -8.01
C LEU A 11 -16.93 -9.93 -9.30
N LEU A 12 -16.71 -10.70 -10.37
CA LEU A 12 -16.29 -10.15 -11.67
C LEU A 12 -17.29 -9.14 -12.25
N ALA A 13 -18.59 -9.43 -12.14
CA ALA A 13 -19.63 -8.50 -12.56
C ALA A 13 -19.60 -7.21 -11.74
N HIS A 14 -19.38 -7.30 -10.42
CA HIS A 14 -19.22 -6.15 -9.54
C HIS A 14 -17.98 -5.34 -9.93
N LEU A 15 -16.79 -5.97 -10.01
CA LEU A 15 -15.53 -5.31 -10.36
C LEU A 15 -15.58 -4.62 -11.73
N SER A 16 -16.29 -5.21 -12.70
CA SER A 16 -16.49 -4.58 -14.03
C SER A 16 -17.38 -3.34 -14.00
N SER A 17 -18.18 -3.17 -12.94
CA SER A 17 -19.14 -2.06 -12.79
C SER A 17 -18.57 -0.87 -12.02
N ILE A 18 -17.44 -1.01 -11.35
CA ILE A 18 -16.77 0.06 -10.60
C ILE A 18 -15.67 0.72 -11.42
N PHE A 19 -15.19 1.89 -10.96
CA PHE A 19 -14.07 2.57 -11.59
C PHE A 19 -12.79 1.74 -11.50
N LYS A 20 -11.93 1.90 -12.53
CA LYS A 20 -10.69 1.13 -12.63
C LYS A 20 -9.71 1.44 -11.50
N ASN A 21 -8.86 0.47 -11.23
CA ASN A 21 -7.73 0.53 -10.33
C ASN A 21 -6.75 1.63 -10.71
N GLU A 22 -6.88 2.79 -10.08
CA GLU A 22 -6.04 3.95 -10.38
C GLU A 22 -5.72 4.80 -9.14
N MET A 23 -4.56 5.44 -9.19
CA MET A 23 -4.13 6.43 -8.24
C MET A 23 -4.17 7.81 -8.87
N THR A 24 -4.89 8.74 -8.24
CA THR A 24 -4.97 10.14 -8.63
C THR A 24 -4.18 10.99 -7.65
N GLY A 25 -3.08 11.56 -8.13
CA GLY A 25 -2.26 12.51 -7.37
C GLY A 25 -2.72 13.94 -7.59
N PHE A 26 -2.72 14.74 -6.53
CA PHE A 26 -3.14 16.13 -6.57
C PHE A 26 -2.28 17.01 -5.67
N VAL A 27 -2.33 18.31 -5.93
CA VAL A 27 -1.77 19.37 -5.08
C VAL A 27 -2.87 20.36 -4.71
N MET A 28 -2.78 20.98 -3.54
CA MET A 28 -3.76 21.95 -3.09
C MET A 28 -3.14 23.02 -2.20
N ALA A 29 -3.93 24.05 -1.85
CA ALA A 29 -3.50 25.17 -1.03
C ALA A 29 -2.21 25.81 -1.58
N ASP A 30 -2.23 26.17 -2.89
CA ASP A 30 -1.10 26.78 -3.62
C ASP A 30 0.20 25.92 -3.56
N GLY A 31 0.08 24.59 -3.45
CA GLY A 31 1.22 23.67 -3.39
C GLY A 31 1.77 23.42 -1.99
N LEU A 32 1.09 23.88 -0.93
CA LEU A 32 1.47 23.57 0.46
C LEU A 32 1.13 22.13 0.86
N TYR A 33 0.22 21.50 0.15
CA TYR A 33 -0.16 20.10 0.38
C TYR A 33 -0.14 19.32 -0.93
N ARG A 34 0.30 18.08 -0.84
CA ARG A 34 0.12 17.08 -1.90
C ARG A 34 -0.66 15.90 -1.35
N GLY A 35 -1.45 15.27 -2.20
CA GLY A 35 -2.18 14.07 -1.85
C GLY A 35 -2.20 13.06 -2.97
N ALA A 36 -2.56 11.84 -2.64
CA ALA A 36 -2.86 10.78 -3.59
C ALA A 36 -4.03 9.94 -3.07
N LEU A 37 -5.04 9.78 -3.89
CA LEU A 37 -6.19 8.92 -3.63
C LEU A 37 -6.11 7.71 -4.56
N PHE A 38 -6.22 6.53 -4.00
CA PHE A 38 -6.02 5.27 -4.71
C PHE A 38 -7.21 4.33 -4.55
N ASN A 39 -7.89 4.04 -5.67
CA ASN A 39 -8.79 2.90 -5.77
C ASN A 39 -7.97 1.63 -5.99
N ALA A 40 -7.90 0.79 -4.98
CA ALA A 40 -7.06 -0.40 -4.96
C ALA A 40 -7.86 -1.70 -5.15
N THR A 41 -9.14 -1.61 -5.50
CA THR A 41 -10.05 -2.77 -5.47
C THR A 41 -9.56 -3.91 -6.35
N ASP A 42 -9.12 -3.64 -7.57
CA ASP A 42 -8.59 -4.69 -8.46
C ASP A 42 -7.24 -5.25 -7.97
N LEU A 43 -6.34 -4.36 -7.48
CA LEU A 43 -5.04 -4.76 -6.95
C LEU A 43 -5.20 -5.79 -5.84
N VAL A 44 -6.06 -5.51 -4.85
CA VAL A 44 -6.22 -6.38 -3.68
C VAL A 44 -7.01 -7.63 -4.00
N ASN A 45 -7.95 -7.59 -4.95
CA ASN A 45 -8.64 -8.80 -5.42
C ASN A 45 -7.69 -9.74 -6.17
N GLN A 46 -6.82 -9.20 -7.04
CA GLN A 46 -5.81 -9.99 -7.71
C GLN A 46 -4.82 -10.61 -6.72
N MET A 47 -4.41 -9.87 -5.70
CA MET A 47 -3.59 -10.36 -4.60
C MET A 47 -4.30 -11.48 -3.84
N ALA A 48 -5.57 -11.29 -3.46
CA ALA A 48 -6.36 -12.26 -2.70
C ALA A 48 -6.51 -13.59 -3.45
N VAL A 49 -6.82 -13.56 -4.74
CA VAL A 49 -6.90 -14.78 -5.59
C VAL A 49 -5.54 -15.45 -5.74
N GLN A 50 -4.49 -14.67 -5.86
CA GLN A 50 -3.14 -15.20 -6.07
C GLN A 50 -2.63 -15.95 -4.83
N TRP A 51 -2.81 -15.38 -3.64
CA TRP A 51 -2.39 -15.96 -2.37
C TRP A 51 -3.36 -17.00 -1.83
N ASN A 52 -4.67 -16.77 -2.00
CA ASN A 52 -5.73 -17.66 -1.49
C ASN A 52 -5.69 -17.86 0.03
N HIS A 53 -5.42 -16.78 0.76
CA HIS A 53 -5.43 -16.75 2.22
C HIS A 53 -6.85 -16.66 2.80
N GLY A 54 -6.97 -16.86 4.10
CA GLY A 54 -8.19 -16.57 4.85
C GLY A 54 -8.51 -15.06 4.89
N PRO A 55 -9.73 -14.67 5.34
CA PRO A 55 -10.14 -13.26 5.35
C PRO A 55 -9.27 -12.35 6.20
N LEU A 56 -8.73 -12.83 7.32
CA LEU A 56 -7.86 -12.03 8.21
C LEU A 56 -6.51 -11.73 7.56
N GLU A 57 -5.85 -12.76 7.04
CA GLU A 57 -4.57 -12.62 6.33
C GLU A 57 -4.75 -11.74 5.08
N THR A 58 -5.86 -11.95 4.37
CA THR A 58 -6.21 -11.13 3.20
C THR A 58 -6.41 -9.66 3.58
N MET A 59 -7.09 -9.36 4.71
CA MET A 59 -7.26 -8.00 5.20
C MET A 59 -5.91 -7.34 5.52
N ILE A 60 -5.03 -8.03 6.23
CA ILE A 60 -3.70 -7.51 6.59
C ILE A 60 -2.88 -7.23 5.34
N LEU A 61 -2.81 -8.22 4.42
CA LEU A 61 -2.01 -8.09 3.21
C LEU A 61 -2.58 -7.03 2.25
N ALA A 62 -3.91 -6.91 2.15
CA ALA A 62 -4.56 -5.86 1.37
C ALA A 62 -4.19 -4.46 1.89
N GLN A 63 -4.26 -4.23 3.20
CA GLN A 63 -3.82 -2.96 3.80
C GLN A 63 -2.33 -2.70 3.56
N ALA A 64 -1.48 -3.73 3.63
CA ALA A 64 -0.06 -3.63 3.36
C ALA A 64 0.24 -3.24 1.91
N TYR A 65 -0.47 -3.83 0.93
CA TYR A 65 -0.34 -3.48 -0.49
C TYR A 65 -0.77 -2.04 -0.77
N ILE A 66 -1.89 -1.60 -0.17
CA ILE A 66 -2.36 -0.22 -0.30
C ILE A 66 -1.33 0.73 0.33
N ALA A 67 -0.82 0.41 1.54
CA ALA A 67 0.20 1.21 2.21
C ALA A 67 1.47 1.38 1.35
N ALA A 68 1.98 0.29 0.77
CA ALA A 68 3.15 0.34 -0.11
C ALA A 68 2.87 1.15 -1.39
N ALA A 69 1.68 1.00 -1.99
CA ALA A 69 1.26 1.78 -3.15
C ALA A 69 1.22 3.28 -2.85
N LEU A 70 0.73 3.68 -1.67
CA LEU A 70 0.67 5.08 -1.24
C LEU A 70 2.05 5.73 -1.04
N LEU A 71 3.14 4.96 -1.01
CA LEU A 71 4.50 5.47 -0.98
C LEU A 71 5.05 5.81 -2.37
N ILE A 72 4.46 5.26 -3.45
CA ILE A 72 4.91 5.49 -4.83
C ILE A 72 4.99 6.98 -5.21
N PRO A 73 4.05 7.87 -4.81
CA PRO A 73 4.14 9.30 -5.08
C PRO A 73 5.39 9.98 -4.51
N SER A 74 6.05 9.37 -3.55
CA SER A 74 7.30 9.89 -2.95
C SER A 74 8.57 9.40 -3.64
N MET A 75 8.47 8.46 -4.57
CA MET A 75 9.60 7.87 -5.30
C MET A 75 10.09 8.76 -6.44
N LYS A 76 11.36 8.60 -6.80
CA LYS A 76 12.01 9.34 -7.89
C LYS A 76 12.67 8.37 -8.86
N GLY A 77 12.62 8.69 -10.16
CA GLY A 77 13.24 7.86 -11.20
C GLY A 77 12.69 6.43 -11.18
N LYS A 78 13.57 5.43 -11.32
CA LYS A 78 13.24 3.99 -11.23
C LYS A 78 13.55 3.42 -9.83
N GLU A 79 13.08 4.10 -8.82
CA GLU A 79 13.23 3.69 -7.42
C GLU A 79 12.37 2.47 -7.12
N GLN A 80 12.87 1.58 -6.27
CA GLN A 80 12.12 0.51 -5.63
C GLN A 80 12.04 0.76 -4.13
N LEU A 81 11.00 0.25 -3.51
CA LEU A 81 10.74 0.39 -2.08
C LEU A 81 10.28 -0.94 -1.49
N GLN A 82 10.76 -1.25 -0.30
CA GLN A 82 10.26 -2.34 0.52
C GLN A 82 9.67 -1.77 1.81
N LEU A 83 8.41 -2.08 2.06
CA LEU A 83 7.69 -1.82 3.30
C LEU A 83 7.63 -3.14 4.09
N ARG A 84 8.30 -3.17 5.23
CA ARG A 84 8.33 -4.34 6.10
C ARG A 84 7.81 -4.00 7.49
N TYR A 85 6.91 -4.83 7.99
CA TYR A 85 6.29 -4.70 9.29
C TYR A 85 6.56 -5.99 10.06
N ASP A 86 7.58 -5.98 10.92
CA ASP A 86 7.95 -7.12 11.76
C ASP A 86 7.32 -6.94 13.13
N THR A 87 6.55 -7.91 13.59
CA THR A 87 5.84 -7.84 14.88
C THR A 87 5.89 -9.16 15.62
N GLU A 88 5.88 -9.10 16.95
CA GLU A 88 5.85 -10.26 17.84
C GLU A 88 4.44 -10.85 18.02
N GLY A 89 3.42 -10.21 17.44
CA GLY A 89 2.04 -10.68 17.48
C GLY A 89 1.77 -11.88 16.56
N PRO A 90 0.56 -12.48 16.65
CA PRO A 90 0.20 -13.69 15.90
C PRO A 90 0.34 -13.60 14.38
N ALA A 91 0.20 -12.40 13.80
CA ALA A 91 0.38 -12.18 12.38
C ALA A 91 1.85 -12.16 11.91
N ALA A 92 2.81 -12.08 12.84
CA ALA A 92 4.26 -11.92 12.57
C ALA A 92 4.60 -10.71 11.69
N GLY A 93 3.67 -10.22 10.88
CA GLY A 93 3.80 -9.06 10.02
C GLY A 93 3.74 -9.36 8.53
N PHE A 94 4.35 -8.48 7.72
CA PHE A 94 4.36 -8.60 6.26
C PHE A 94 5.61 -7.96 5.64
N CYS A 95 5.86 -8.31 4.39
CA CYS A 95 6.87 -7.66 3.55
C CYS A 95 6.26 -7.38 2.17
N VAL A 96 6.15 -6.11 1.79
CA VAL A 96 5.57 -5.66 0.52
C VAL A 96 6.54 -4.74 -0.19
N GLU A 97 6.72 -4.96 -1.47
CA GLU A 97 7.56 -4.15 -2.35
C GLU A 97 6.70 -3.37 -3.33
N ALA A 98 7.11 -2.15 -3.61
CA ALA A 98 6.54 -1.32 -4.66
C ALA A 98 7.65 -0.71 -5.50
N ASP A 99 7.38 -0.40 -6.75
CA ASP A 99 8.30 0.32 -7.61
C ASP A 99 7.66 1.58 -8.23
N SER A 100 8.51 2.46 -8.71
CA SER A 100 8.07 3.74 -9.30
C SER A 100 7.26 3.57 -10.59
N THR A 101 7.24 2.38 -11.21
CA THR A 101 6.43 2.10 -12.39
C THR A 101 4.98 1.77 -12.05
N GLY A 102 4.69 1.47 -10.78
CA GLY A 102 3.34 1.19 -10.27
C GLY A 102 3.09 -0.29 -10.03
N TYR A 103 4.10 -1.09 -9.83
CA TYR A 103 3.96 -2.49 -9.48
C TYR A 103 4.10 -2.70 -7.97
N VAL A 104 3.21 -3.53 -7.43
CA VAL A 104 3.20 -3.90 -6.00
C VAL A 104 3.16 -5.43 -5.90
N ARG A 105 3.97 -5.98 -4.99
CA ARG A 105 4.00 -7.40 -4.66
C ARG A 105 4.45 -7.59 -3.22
N GLY A 106 4.21 -8.76 -2.66
CA GLY A 106 4.67 -9.04 -1.30
C GLY A 106 3.88 -10.17 -0.66
N TYR A 107 4.16 -10.44 0.59
CA TYR A 107 3.65 -11.58 1.33
C TYR A 107 3.44 -11.24 2.81
N ILE A 108 2.59 -12.02 3.45
CA ILE A 108 2.43 -12.05 4.91
C ILE A 108 3.48 -12.98 5.53
N LEU A 109 3.94 -12.68 6.73
CA LEU A 109 4.98 -13.49 7.38
C LEU A 109 4.42 -14.75 8.05
N GLN A 110 3.14 -14.76 8.33
CA GLN A 110 2.41 -15.90 8.89
C GLN A 110 1.23 -16.27 7.99
N ASP A 111 1.36 -17.32 7.19
CA ASP A 111 0.36 -17.73 6.21
C ASP A 111 -0.98 -18.15 6.81
N GLN A 112 -0.98 -18.64 8.04
CA GLN A 112 -2.17 -19.01 8.80
C GLN A 112 -2.06 -18.42 10.21
N ILE A 113 -2.82 -17.35 10.43
CA ILE A 113 -2.85 -16.69 11.74
C ILE A 113 -3.74 -17.51 12.68
N PRO A 114 -3.22 -17.94 13.84
CA PRO A 114 -4.03 -18.69 14.78
C PRO A 114 -5.15 -17.80 15.34
N ILE A 115 -6.38 -18.23 15.15
CA ILE A 115 -7.60 -17.58 15.66
C ILE A 115 -8.26 -18.52 16.66
N GLU A 116 -8.29 -18.14 17.94
CA GLU A 116 -8.93 -18.93 18.99
C GLU A 116 -10.44 -18.74 19.03
N LYS A 117 -10.93 -17.58 18.59
CA LYS A 117 -12.35 -17.20 18.63
C LYS A 117 -12.74 -16.51 17.34
N PRO A 118 -14.01 -16.58 16.91
CA PRO A 118 -14.50 -15.80 15.78
C PRO A 118 -14.20 -14.31 15.96
N LEU A 119 -13.84 -13.64 14.85
CA LEU A 119 -13.57 -12.20 14.87
C LEU A 119 -14.86 -11.42 15.09
N GLU A 120 -14.89 -10.58 16.11
CA GLU A 120 -16.01 -9.68 16.41
C GLU A 120 -15.89 -8.32 15.68
N SER A 121 -14.70 -7.99 15.22
CA SER A 121 -14.41 -6.75 14.51
C SER A 121 -13.22 -6.91 13.55
N TRP A 122 -13.04 -5.94 12.65
CA TRP A 122 -11.87 -5.81 11.78
C TRP A 122 -10.74 -4.98 12.41
N ASP A 123 -10.71 -4.86 13.74
CA ASP A 123 -9.54 -4.30 14.43
C ASP A 123 -8.39 -5.30 14.37
N LEU A 124 -7.30 -4.91 13.71
CA LEU A 124 -6.12 -5.74 13.54
C LEU A 124 -5.12 -5.61 14.69
N SER A 125 -5.34 -4.68 15.63
CA SER A 125 -4.41 -4.42 16.72
C SER A 125 -4.11 -5.64 17.63
N PRO A 126 -5.05 -6.59 17.86
CA PRO A 126 -4.75 -7.80 18.62
C PRO A 126 -3.79 -8.77 17.93
N PHE A 127 -3.65 -8.68 16.60
CA PHE A 127 -2.79 -9.56 15.81
C PHE A 127 -1.38 -9.00 15.61
N PHE A 128 -1.16 -7.73 15.97
CA PHE A 128 0.13 -7.07 15.96
C PHE A 128 0.64 -6.90 17.39
N GLY A 129 1.86 -7.31 17.66
CA GLY A 129 2.56 -7.10 18.93
C GLY A 129 3.44 -5.85 18.90
N GLU A 130 4.44 -5.86 19.75
CA GLU A 130 5.58 -4.96 19.63
C GLU A 130 6.38 -5.33 18.37
N GLY A 131 7.18 -4.40 17.86
CA GLY A 131 7.94 -4.66 16.65
C GLY A 131 8.40 -3.40 15.95
N ARG A 132 8.74 -3.52 14.67
CA ARG A 132 9.31 -2.44 13.88
C ARG A 132 8.70 -2.35 12.49
N LEU A 133 8.40 -1.12 12.09
CA LEU A 133 8.13 -0.75 10.72
C LEU A 133 9.44 -0.29 10.06
N LYS A 134 9.76 -0.86 8.90
CA LYS A 134 10.94 -0.53 8.11
C LYS A 134 10.51 -0.11 6.71
N VAL A 135 11.04 1.00 6.23
CA VAL A 135 10.90 1.44 4.84
C VAL A 135 12.29 1.49 4.23
N THR A 136 12.57 0.57 3.34
CA THR A 136 13.85 0.50 2.62
C THR A 136 13.67 1.01 1.22
N ARG A 137 14.45 1.99 0.80
CA ARG A 137 14.46 2.58 -0.53
C ARG A 137 15.70 2.15 -1.29
N PHE A 138 15.52 1.78 -2.55
CA PHE A 138 16.57 1.38 -3.49
C PHE A 138 16.56 2.38 -4.65
N PRO A 139 17.35 3.48 -4.57
CA PRO A 139 17.40 4.47 -5.63
C PRO A 139 17.97 3.92 -6.93
N GLU A 140 17.55 4.44 -8.07
CA GLU A 140 18.09 4.07 -9.37
C GLU A 140 19.59 4.32 -9.44
N GLY A 141 20.34 3.30 -9.87
CA GLY A 141 21.80 3.38 -10.04
C GLY A 141 22.62 3.42 -8.75
N SER A 142 21.99 3.32 -7.57
CA SER A 142 22.68 3.19 -6.29
C SER A 142 22.90 1.72 -5.94
N THR A 143 24.07 1.40 -5.40
CA THR A 143 24.37 0.12 -4.77
C THR A 143 23.97 0.08 -3.30
N GLU A 144 23.65 1.24 -2.72
CA GLU A 144 23.28 1.37 -1.31
C GLU A 144 21.79 1.62 -1.16
N ALA A 145 21.17 0.87 -0.27
CA ALA A 145 19.78 1.05 0.14
C ALA A 145 19.70 1.95 1.37
N PHE A 146 18.66 2.77 1.45
CA PHE A 146 18.39 3.60 2.62
C PHE A 146 17.23 3.02 3.40
N THR A 147 17.41 2.72 4.68
CA THR A 147 16.38 2.16 5.54
C THR A 147 16.04 3.09 6.69
N GLY A 148 14.81 3.55 6.72
CA GLY A 148 14.23 4.20 7.89
C GLY A 148 13.50 3.16 8.75
N ILE A 149 13.64 3.24 10.07
CA ILE A 149 13.08 2.29 11.02
C ILE A 149 12.40 3.04 12.15
N VAL A 150 11.17 2.63 12.49
CA VAL A 150 10.46 3.11 13.67
C VAL A 150 9.85 1.94 14.43
N GLU A 151 9.64 2.11 15.73
CA GLU A 151 8.88 1.16 16.53
C GLU A 151 7.39 1.22 16.18
N ILE A 152 6.73 0.07 16.18
CA ILE A 152 5.28 -0.05 16.03
C ILE A 152 4.63 0.55 17.29
N ARG A 153 3.85 1.60 17.09
CA ARG A 153 3.23 2.35 18.19
C ARG A 153 1.73 2.15 18.29
N TYR A 154 1.07 2.11 17.15
CA TYR A 154 -0.40 2.12 17.10
C TYR A 154 -0.99 0.76 16.76
N LYS A 155 -0.17 -0.22 16.37
CA LYS A 155 -0.62 -1.53 15.88
C LYS A 155 -1.65 -1.40 14.77
N ASN A 156 -1.48 -0.37 13.94
CA ASN A 156 -2.32 -0.01 12.82
C ASN A 156 -1.43 0.49 11.69
N ILE A 157 -1.48 -0.19 10.54
CA ILE A 157 -0.56 0.02 9.42
C ILE A 157 -0.55 1.48 8.94
N ALA A 158 -1.73 2.10 8.78
CA ALA A 158 -1.83 3.48 8.31
C ALA A 158 -1.27 4.48 9.32
N LYS A 159 -1.59 4.30 10.62
CA LYS A 159 -1.11 5.19 11.70
C LYS A 159 0.39 5.02 11.93
N ASP A 160 0.90 3.80 11.91
CA ASP A 160 2.34 3.54 12.09
C ASP A 160 3.14 4.04 10.89
N LEU A 161 2.59 3.99 9.68
CA LEU A 161 3.22 4.58 8.50
C LEU A 161 3.20 6.12 8.55
N SER A 162 2.13 6.75 9.06
CA SER A 162 2.11 8.19 9.33
C SER A 162 3.15 8.58 10.39
N TRP A 163 3.30 7.76 11.42
CA TRP A 163 4.34 7.90 12.45
C TRP A 163 5.75 7.78 11.87
N TYR A 164 5.97 6.85 10.95
CA TYR A 164 7.23 6.72 10.23
C TYR A 164 7.61 8.02 9.50
N PHE A 165 6.68 8.61 8.75
CA PHE A 165 6.94 9.88 8.05
C PHE A 165 7.31 11.00 9.02
N LEU A 166 6.64 11.07 10.15
CA LEU A 166 6.93 12.09 11.16
C LEU A 166 8.32 11.90 11.79
N GLN A 167 8.69 10.66 12.14
CA GLN A 167 9.93 10.38 12.87
C GLN A 167 11.16 10.27 11.95
N SER A 168 11.04 9.59 10.83
CA SER A 168 12.16 9.33 9.93
C SER A 168 12.34 10.38 8.86
N GLU A 169 11.24 10.89 8.29
CA GLU A 169 11.30 11.84 7.18
C GLU A 169 10.99 13.29 7.63
N GLN A 170 10.54 13.48 8.86
CA GLN A 170 10.18 14.78 9.46
C GLN A 170 9.09 15.52 8.65
N ILE A 171 8.18 14.77 8.03
CA ILE A 171 7.10 15.31 7.21
C ILE A 171 5.76 14.90 7.79
N ASN A 172 4.90 15.90 8.09
CA ASN A 172 3.53 15.64 8.52
C ASN A 172 2.74 14.96 7.40
N THR A 173 2.34 13.74 7.65
CA THR A 173 1.65 12.88 6.69
C THR A 173 0.44 12.23 7.35
N ALA A 174 -0.71 12.31 6.70
CA ALA A 174 -1.92 11.59 7.10
C ALA A 174 -2.20 10.48 6.08
N ILE A 175 -2.53 9.30 6.58
CA ILE A 175 -2.83 8.12 5.77
C ILE A 175 -4.12 7.49 6.26
N ASN A 176 -5.00 7.15 5.32
CA ASN A 176 -6.22 6.38 5.56
C ASN A 176 -6.22 5.19 4.61
N ILE A 177 -6.54 4.00 5.11
CA ILE A 177 -6.65 2.76 4.34
C ILE A 177 -7.94 2.07 4.76
N SER A 178 -8.71 1.63 3.78
CA SER A 178 -9.98 0.95 4.02
C SER A 178 -10.18 -0.18 3.01
N VAL A 179 -10.63 -1.33 3.51
CA VAL A 179 -11.00 -2.52 2.73
C VAL A 179 -12.39 -2.95 3.16
N GLN A 180 -13.28 -3.12 2.20
CA GLN A 180 -14.67 -3.53 2.44
C GLN A 180 -14.89 -4.96 1.95
N PHE A 181 -15.30 -5.83 2.87
CA PHE A 181 -15.79 -7.16 2.56
C PHE A 181 -17.32 -7.19 2.50
N ASP A 182 -17.87 -8.04 1.66
CA ASP A 182 -19.28 -8.40 1.69
C ASP A 182 -19.53 -9.58 2.65
N SER A 183 -20.79 -10.01 2.74
CA SER A 183 -21.21 -11.14 3.59
C SER A 183 -20.63 -12.50 3.18
N LYS A 184 -20.06 -12.61 1.97
CA LYS A 184 -19.38 -13.80 1.45
C LYS A 184 -17.86 -13.71 1.60
N ALA A 185 -17.35 -12.73 2.38
CA ALA A 185 -15.93 -12.43 2.58
C ALA A 185 -15.18 -12.09 1.26
N ARG A 186 -15.87 -11.52 0.26
CA ARG A 186 -15.26 -11.01 -0.97
C ARG A 186 -14.92 -9.55 -0.81
N ILE A 187 -13.81 -9.08 -1.36
CA ILE A 187 -13.44 -7.68 -1.34
C ILE A 187 -14.24 -6.94 -2.41
N VAL A 188 -15.22 -6.14 -1.98
CA VAL A 188 -16.08 -5.38 -2.89
C VAL A 188 -15.62 -3.94 -3.11
N GLY A 189 -14.70 -3.46 -2.28
CA GLY A 189 -14.08 -2.15 -2.45
C GLY A 189 -12.86 -2.02 -1.54
N ALA A 190 -11.83 -1.33 -2.02
CA ALA A 190 -10.63 -1.08 -1.25
C ALA A 190 -9.92 0.18 -1.74
N GLY A 191 -9.34 0.93 -0.84
CA GLY A 191 -8.59 2.11 -1.21
C GLY A 191 -7.75 2.72 -0.12
N GLY A 192 -6.93 3.66 -0.54
CA GLY A 192 -6.05 4.39 0.33
C GLY A 192 -5.96 5.86 -0.02
N PHE A 193 -5.73 6.66 1.00
CA PHE A 193 -5.57 8.09 0.90
C PHE A 193 -4.32 8.53 1.64
N PHE A 194 -3.47 9.23 0.94
CA PHE A 194 -2.23 9.84 1.42
C PHE A 194 -2.33 11.35 1.28
N LEU A 195 -2.07 12.08 2.36
CA LEU A 195 -2.01 13.54 2.35
C LEU A 195 -0.78 14.01 3.13
N GLN A 196 0.00 14.89 2.52
CA GLN A 196 1.28 15.33 3.07
C GLN A 196 1.42 16.84 2.99
N ALA A 197 1.81 17.45 4.12
CA ALA A 197 2.22 18.84 4.15
C ALA A 197 3.62 19.01 3.53
N LEU A 198 3.77 19.96 2.62
CA LEU A 198 5.05 20.28 2.01
C LEU A 198 5.73 21.45 2.72
N PRO A 199 7.06 21.44 2.87
CA PRO A 199 7.76 22.53 3.49
C PRO A 199 7.61 23.82 2.68
N ASN A 200 7.17 24.88 3.33
CA ASN A 200 7.11 26.23 2.73
C ASN A 200 8.49 26.86 2.77
N ILE A 201 9.35 26.49 1.81
CA ILE A 201 10.74 26.95 1.75
C ILE A 201 10.79 28.46 1.50
N GLY A 202 11.26 29.20 2.50
CA GLY A 202 11.48 30.64 2.42
C GLY A 202 10.21 31.51 2.52
N GLY A 203 9.09 30.95 3.00
CA GLY A 203 7.83 31.70 3.17
C GLY A 203 7.27 32.30 1.87
N LYS A 204 7.70 31.77 0.70
CA LYS A 204 7.34 32.32 -0.61
C LYS A 204 5.88 32.05 -0.98
N ILE A 205 5.29 30.99 -0.45
CA ILE A 205 3.89 30.65 -0.69
C ILE A 205 3.06 31.37 0.37
N LYS A 206 2.35 32.42 -0.05
CA LYS A 206 1.31 33.06 0.76
C LYS A 206 0.00 32.38 0.37
N PRO A 207 -0.59 31.52 1.24
CA PRO A 207 -1.84 30.88 0.91
C PRO A 207 -2.88 31.95 0.59
N LYS A 208 -3.51 31.83 -0.57
CA LYS A 208 -4.65 32.70 -1.00
C LYS A 208 -5.93 32.33 -0.22
N LEU A 209 -5.79 31.98 1.03
CA LEU A 209 -6.92 31.85 1.93
C LEU A 209 -7.62 33.18 2.02
N THR A 210 -8.91 33.16 1.72
CA THR A 210 -9.84 34.27 1.60
C THR A 210 -9.44 35.53 2.35
N LYS A 211 -9.62 36.71 1.71
CA LYS A 211 -9.34 38.04 2.28
C LYS A 211 -9.82 38.22 3.74
N GLU A 212 -10.81 37.49 4.19
CA GLU A 212 -11.37 37.54 5.55
C GLU A 212 -10.42 37.00 6.63
N LEU A 213 -9.58 36.03 6.34
CA LEU A 213 -8.58 35.48 7.28
C LEU A 213 -7.36 36.39 7.43
N PHE A 214 -7.01 37.15 6.39
CA PHE A 214 -5.90 38.13 6.45
C PHE A 214 -6.21 39.39 7.26
N LEU A 215 -7.48 39.67 7.51
CA LEU A 215 -7.93 40.91 8.21
C LEU A 215 -7.94 40.76 9.74
N LYS A 216 -7.75 39.58 10.30
CA LYS A 216 -7.54 39.39 11.76
C LYS A 216 -6.05 39.45 12.09
N LYS A 217 -5.66 40.55 12.58
CA LYS A 217 -4.48 41.21 13.13
C LYS A 217 -3.17 40.46 13.48
N ASN A 218 -3.01 39.14 13.39
CA ASN A 218 -1.88 38.44 14.02
C ASN A 218 -0.98 37.57 13.11
N GLY A 219 -0.95 37.76 11.81
CA GLY A 219 0.18 37.28 11.04
C GLY A 219 0.08 35.87 10.44
N LEU A 220 1.06 35.57 9.63
CA LEU A 220 1.24 34.34 8.82
C LEU A 220 1.20 33.02 9.62
N PHE A 221 1.55 33.05 10.91
CA PHE A 221 1.59 31.86 11.76
C PHE A 221 0.17 31.35 12.09
N GLU A 222 -0.74 32.22 12.50
CA GLU A 222 -2.13 31.84 12.80
C GLU A 222 -2.89 31.40 11.53
N ALA A 223 -2.62 32.01 10.39
CA ALA A 223 -3.19 31.57 9.12
C ALA A 223 -2.71 30.17 8.72
N SER A 224 -1.46 29.82 9.04
CA SER A 224 -0.89 28.50 8.78
C SER A 224 -1.50 27.42 9.67
N GLU A 225 -1.68 27.70 10.95
CA GLU A 225 -2.31 26.76 11.88
C GLU A 225 -3.79 26.54 11.55
N LEU A 226 -4.52 27.59 11.25
CA LEU A 226 -5.92 27.47 10.86
C LEU A 226 -6.08 26.72 9.52
N LEU A 227 -5.17 26.89 8.54
CA LEU A 227 -5.17 26.10 7.34
C LEU A 227 -4.97 24.62 7.64
N LYS A 228 -4.00 24.32 8.51
CA LYS A 228 -3.72 22.96 8.95
C LYS A 228 -4.94 22.31 9.61
N GLU A 229 -5.57 22.99 10.59
CA GLU A 229 -6.78 22.51 11.26
C GLU A 229 -7.91 22.21 10.27
N LYS A 230 -8.15 23.10 9.30
CA LYS A 230 -9.16 22.89 8.27
C LYS A 230 -8.86 21.72 7.36
N VAL A 231 -7.60 21.57 6.93
CA VAL A 231 -7.15 20.44 6.10
C VAL A 231 -7.27 19.12 6.87
N GLU A 232 -6.88 19.09 8.14
CA GLU A 232 -7.03 17.92 9.02
C GLU A 232 -8.49 17.55 9.22
N HIS A 233 -9.37 18.54 9.41
CA HIS A 233 -10.81 18.32 9.50
C HIS A 233 -11.39 17.73 8.20
N ALA A 234 -11.03 18.31 7.05
CA ALA A 234 -11.46 17.81 5.75
C ALA A 234 -10.98 16.38 5.51
N PHE A 235 -9.73 16.06 5.82
CA PHE A 235 -9.18 14.71 5.73
C PHE A 235 -9.93 13.73 6.66
N SER A 236 -10.22 14.15 7.89
CA SER A 236 -10.95 13.32 8.87
C SER A 236 -12.41 13.07 8.48
N SER A 237 -12.98 13.92 7.61
CA SER A 237 -14.33 13.76 7.07
C SER A 237 -14.40 12.79 5.88
N CYS A 238 -13.24 12.20 5.49
CA CYS A 238 -13.19 11.22 4.43
C CYS A 238 -14.05 9.99 4.78
N PRO A 239 -14.98 9.56 3.90
CA PRO A 239 -15.75 8.35 4.13
C PRO A 239 -14.87 7.10 4.12
N SER A 240 -15.44 5.94 4.48
CA SER A 240 -14.79 4.66 4.26
C SER A 240 -14.49 4.49 2.78
N LEU A 241 -13.21 4.46 2.41
CA LEU A 241 -12.79 4.32 1.01
C LEU A 241 -13.22 2.98 0.41
N GLY A 242 -13.19 1.91 1.22
CA GLY A 242 -13.68 0.62 0.78
C GLY A 242 -15.15 0.67 0.38
N GLN A 243 -16.00 1.29 1.20
CA GLN A 243 -17.41 1.48 0.89
C GLN A 243 -17.60 2.44 -0.30
N TRP A 244 -16.89 3.56 -0.33
CA TRP A 244 -16.96 4.54 -1.42
C TRP A 244 -16.75 3.89 -2.79
N TYR A 245 -15.70 3.06 -2.93
CA TYR A 245 -15.42 2.39 -4.19
C TYR A 245 -16.39 1.23 -4.47
N ALA A 246 -16.83 0.50 -3.44
CA ALA A 246 -17.86 -0.52 -3.61
C ALA A 246 -19.18 0.06 -4.17
N GLU A 247 -19.50 1.31 -3.81
CA GLU A 247 -20.67 2.07 -4.27
C GLU A 247 -20.40 2.88 -5.55
N LYS A 248 -19.32 2.57 -6.29
CA LYS A 248 -18.96 3.20 -7.57
C LYS A 248 -18.51 4.66 -7.44
N GLY A 249 -17.96 5.04 -6.30
CA GLY A 249 -17.31 6.34 -6.13
C GLY A 249 -16.02 6.44 -6.95
N ASN A 250 -15.66 7.64 -7.39
CA ASN A 250 -14.41 7.91 -8.09
C ASN A 250 -13.50 8.85 -7.30
N ASN A 251 -12.24 8.93 -7.71
CA ASN A 251 -11.23 9.72 -7.02
C ASN A 251 -11.48 11.23 -7.11
N GLU A 252 -11.85 11.73 -8.27
CA GLU A 252 -12.01 13.17 -8.49
C GLU A 252 -13.16 13.72 -7.67
N ASP A 253 -14.32 13.06 -7.68
CA ASP A 253 -15.48 13.49 -6.89
C ASP A 253 -15.13 13.57 -5.40
N LEU A 254 -14.36 12.63 -4.88
CA LEU A 254 -13.96 12.64 -3.49
C LEU A 254 -12.94 13.74 -3.20
N ILE A 255 -11.93 13.94 -4.06
CA ILE A 255 -10.93 15.02 -3.92
C ILE A 255 -11.63 16.38 -3.93
N PHE A 256 -12.48 16.64 -4.91
CA PHE A 256 -13.17 17.93 -5.01
C PHE A 256 -14.27 18.09 -3.94
N GLY A 257 -14.90 17.01 -3.51
CA GLY A 257 -15.86 17.03 -2.41
C GLY A 257 -15.21 17.43 -1.07
N LEU A 258 -14.06 16.84 -0.73
CA LEU A 258 -13.39 17.09 0.55
C LEU A 258 -12.60 18.41 0.57
N PHE A 259 -11.93 18.76 -0.55
CA PHE A 259 -10.90 19.80 -0.57
C PHE A 259 -11.22 21.00 -1.45
N ARG A 260 -12.47 21.19 -1.89
CA ARG A 260 -12.87 22.27 -2.79
C ARG A 260 -12.42 23.65 -2.32
N GLU A 261 -12.48 23.92 -1.03
CA GLU A 261 -12.07 25.22 -0.47
C GLU A 261 -10.55 25.48 -0.57
N PHE A 262 -9.73 24.42 -0.77
CA PHE A 262 -8.28 24.51 -0.88
C PHE A 262 -7.79 24.49 -2.34
N ASN A 263 -8.69 24.61 -3.32
CA ASN A 263 -8.40 24.61 -4.75
C ASN A 263 -7.52 23.44 -5.20
N PRO A 264 -7.98 22.19 -5.06
CA PRO A 264 -7.22 21.03 -5.48
C PRO A 264 -7.04 21.01 -7.00
N VAL A 265 -5.83 20.64 -7.43
CA VAL A 265 -5.48 20.45 -8.84
C VAL A 265 -4.96 19.04 -9.01
N VAL A 266 -5.61 18.26 -9.85
CA VAL A 266 -5.13 16.92 -10.23
C VAL A 266 -3.83 17.07 -11.01
N ALA A 267 -2.78 16.43 -10.51
CA ALA A 267 -1.44 16.50 -11.09
C ALA A 267 -1.16 15.32 -12.04
N TYR A 268 -1.66 14.13 -11.70
CA TYR A 268 -1.52 12.94 -12.51
C TYR A 268 -2.56 11.88 -12.12
N THR A 269 -2.79 10.95 -13.05
CA THR A 269 -3.51 9.70 -12.82
C THR A 269 -2.66 8.54 -13.35
N ARG A 270 -2.57 7.46 -12.60
CA ARG A 270 -1.77 6.29 -12.99
C ARG A 270 -2.38 5.00 -12.46
N SER A 271 -2.17 3.91 -13.19
CA SER A 271 -2.53 2.57 -12.72
C SER A 271 -1.47 2.02 -11.78
N ILE A 272 -1.92 1.30 -10.74
CA ILE A 272 -1.08 0.54 -9.82
C ILE A 272 -1.55 -0.91 -9.89
N ASN A 273 -0.62 -1.84 -10.12
CA ASN A 273 -0.96 -3.23 -10.41
C ASN A 273 -0.22 -4.20 -9.50
N PHE A 274 -0.86 -5.34 -9.22
CA PHE A 274 -0.17 -6.49 -8.68
C PHE A 274 0.65 -7.13 -9.80
N GLU A 275 1.98 -7.08 -9.67
CA GLU A 275 2.89 -7.61 -10.68
C GLU A 275 4.16 -8.12 -10.01
N CYS A 276 4.69 -9.23 -10.53
CA CYS A 276 5.94 -9.80 -10.06
C CYS A 276 6.84 -10.17 -11.23
N SER A 277 8.09 -9.77 -11.14
CA SER A 277 9.11 -10.04 -12.16
C SER A 277 9.64 -11.48 -12.14
N CYS A 278 9.02 -12.40 -11.36
CA CYS A 278 9.43 -13.80 -11.35
C CYS A 278 9.14 -14.48 -12.70
N SER A 279 10.04 -15.34 -13.11
CA SER A 279 9.89 -16.20 -14.29
C SER A 279 10.53 -17.57 -14.03
N LYS A 280 10.20 -18.54 -14.86
CA LYS A 280 10.78 -19.90 -14.78
C LYS A 280 12.30 -19.84 -14.90
N GLU A 281 12.80 -19.04 -15.83
CA GLU A 281 14.23 -18.87 -16.11
C GLU A 281 15.00 -18.33 -14.89
N ARG A 282 14.46 -17.28 -14.26
CA ARG A 282 15.04 -16.71 -13.02
C ARG A 282 15.09 -17.71 -11.87
N LEU A 283 14.07 -18.56 -11.75
CA LEU A 283 14.04 -19.58 -10.71
C LEU A 283 15.00 -20.72 -11.01
N ILE A 284 15.15 -21.11 -12.28
CA ILE A 284 16.19 -22.06 -12.70
C ILE A 284 17.59 -21.50 -12.36
N ASP A 285 17.86 -20.25 -12.69
CA ASP A 285 19.13 -19.61 -12.37
C ASP A 285 19.37 -19.54 -10.86
N TYR A 286 18.32 -19.30 -10.08
CA TYR A 286 18.41 -19.36 -8.62
C TYR A 286 18.80 -20.75 -8.12
N VAL A 287 18.12 -21.80 -8.62
CA VAL A 287 18.43 -23.19 -8.22
C VAL A 287 19.85 -23.57 -8.63
N ARG A 288 20.31 -23.18 -9.82
CA ARG A 288 21.70 -23.43 -10.28
C ARG A 288 22.77 -22.77 -9.41
N ASN A 289 22.41 -21.68 -8.72
CA ASN A 289 23.29 -20.96 -7.81
C ASN A 289 23.20 -21.45 -6.35
N LEU A 290 22.37 -22.46 -6.06
CA LEU A 290 22.38 -23.14 -4.75
C LEU A 290 23.68 -23.90 -4.52
N GLY A 291 23.95 -24.24 -3.26
CA GLY A 291 25.09 -25.07 -2.91
C GLY A 291 25.01 -26.47 -3.57
N ARG A 292 26.19 -27.04 -3.86
CA ARG A 292 26.26 -28.35 -4.54
C ARG A 292 25.48 -29.45 -3.83
N GLN A 293 25.48 -29.42 -2.48
CA GLN A 293 24.76 -30.39 -1.66
C GLN A 293 23.26 -30.22 -1.81
N GLU A 294 22.75 -28.99 -1.80
CA GLU A 294 21.32 -28.67 -1.96
C GLU A 294 20.81 -29.11 -3.33
N ILE A 295 21.59 -28.92 -4.39
CA ILE A 295 21.26 -29.37 -5.75
C ILE A 295 21.22 -30.92 -5.81
N GLU A 296 22.16 -31.60 -5.17
CA GLU A 296 22.21 -33.07 -5.13
C GLU A 296 21.00 -33.62 -4.35
N GLU A 297 20.60 -33.00 -3.24
CA GLU A 297 19.39 -33.33 -2.47
C GLU A 297 18.12 -33.15 -3.30
N LEU A 298 18.00 -32.03 -4.03
CA LEU A 298 16.88 -31.77 -4.94
C LEU A 298 16.82 -32.82 -6.06
N LYS A 299 17.97 -33.19 -6.64
CA LYS A 299 18.05 -34.23 -7.69
C LYS A 299 17.74 -35.64 -7.17
N ALA A 300 18.00 -35.93 -5.91
CA ALA A 300 17.74 -37.22 -5.28
C ALA A 300 16.24 -37.47 -4.95
N GLN A 301 15.40 -36.46 -4.93
CA GLN A 301 13.96 -36.62 -4.76
C GLN A 301 13.39 -37.51 -5.86
N LYS A 302 12.32 -38.27 -5.56
CA LYS A 302 11.72 -39.24 -6.50
C LYS A 302 11.04 -38.60 -7.69
N ASP A 303 10.52 -37.39 -7.53
CA ASP A 303 9.78 -36.68 -8.57
C ASP A 303 10.73 -36.09 -9.63
N HIS A 304 10.39 -36.24 -10.90
CA HIS A 304 11.16 -35.66 -12.00
C HIS A 304 10.99 -34.14 -12.13
N VAL A 305 10.05 -33.55 -11.42
CA VAL A 305 9.69 -32.13 -11.47
C VAL A 305 9.91 -31.50 -10.11
N ILE A 306 10.61 -30.38 -10.08
CA ILE A 306 10.77 -29.53 -8.90
C ILE A 306 9.68 -28.46 -8.97
N GLU A 307 8.85 -28.37 -7.94
CA GLU A 307 7.89 -27.27 -7.80
C GLU A 307 8.49 -26.15 -6.94
N ILE A 308 8.58 -24.96 -7.51
CA ILE A 308 9.10 -23.76 -6.81
C ILE A 308 8.00 -22.71 -6.76
N THR A 309 7.64 -22.31 -5.54
CA THR A 309 6.71 -21.22 -5.31
C THR A 309 7.46 -19.90 -5.17
N CYS A 310 7.07 -18.90 -5.96
CA CYS A 310 7.61 -17.56 -5.82
C CYS A 310 7.16 -16.95 -4.50
N HIS A 311 8.12 -16.58 -3.65
CA HIS A 311 7.87 -16.02 -2.33
C HIS A 311 7.09 -14.70 -2.35
N ASN A 312 7.22 -13.89 -3.41
CA ASN A 312 6.58 -12.57 -3.51
C ASN A 312 5.18 -12.57 -4.15
N CYS A 313 4.75 -13.66 -4.78
CA CYS A 313 3.46 -13.67 -5.49
C CYS A 313 2.78 -15.03 -5.55
N ALA A 314 3.26 -16.03 -4.83
CA ALA A 314 2.70 -17.39 -4.80
C ALA A 314 2.54 -18.06 -6.18
N SER A 315 3.22 -17.57 -7.24
CA SER A 315 3.26 -18.30 -8.53
C SER A 315 4.05 -19.58 -8.39
N VAL A 316 3.46 -20.70 -8.81
CA VAL A 316 4.11 -22.02 -8.75
C VAL A 316 4.68 -22.36 -10.13
N TYR A 317 5.97 -22.64 -10.17
CA TYR A 317 6.70 -23.03 -11.38
C TYR A 317 7.14 -24.48 -11.29
N LYS A 318 6.91 -25.22 -12.37
CA LYS A 318 7.35 -26.61 -12.53
C LYS A 318 8.61 -26.63 -13.38
N ILE A 319 9.70 -27.10 -12.79
CA ILE A 319 11.04 -27.16 -13.40
C ILE A 319 11.43 -28.62 -13.50
N ASN A 320 11.78 -29.09 -14.71
CA ASN A 320 12.32 -30.42 -14.84
C ASN A 320 13.74 -30.49 -14.28
N LYS A 321 14.12 -31.59 -13.66
CA LYS A 321 15.46 -31.77 -13.10
C LYS A 321 16.58 -31.65 -14.13
N ASP A 322 16.27 -31.93 -15.39
CA ASP A 322 17.21 -31.82 -16.51
C ASP A 322 17.48 -30.35 -16.90
N GLU A 323 16.66 -29.40 -16.40
CA GLU A 323 16.83 -27.96 -16.68
C GLU A 323 17.76 -27.28 -15.65
N VAL A 324 18.21 -28.03 -14.60
CA VAL A 324 18.99 -27.51 -13.46
C VAL A 324 20.43 -28.00 -13.42
#